data_6c199648f1b67e37f0c6a540341974d9
#
_entry.id   6c199648f1b67e37f0c6a540341974d9
#
_cell.length_a   1.000
_cell.length_b   1.000
_cell.length_c   1.000
_cell.angle_alpha   90.00
_cell.angle_beta   90.00
_cell.angle_gamma   90.00
#
_symmetry.space_group_name_H-M   'P 1'
#
loop_
_entity.id
_entity.type
_entity.pdbx_description
1 polymer ?
#
loop_
_entity_poly.entity_id
_entity_poly.type
_entity_poly.pdbx_seq_one_letter_code
_entity_poly.pdbx_strand_id
1 'polypeptide(L)'
;QIVDVQGRECSDFQAFSMCALDKGVEREIDPTTTRSLMGSIYPSPGIFSKYWTLDQEALVQIVQDTCGRHDTFGLACTARYYDDLGYPGHINCSDNMNKDLARFNIKPRGGWPAINFFFNTMLDDTNALGMDDPWSRPGDYVMLKALTDLICISTACPCDIDPANGWNPTDIQVRTYNTTENFKKSIGWRKTAEAEMEETKETGFHKSFARYTRNFIEYNGFWLANDMTNIGVVNEYWACREDAAIMDLSPLRKYEVTGPDAKRLMQKCITRDVEKFPIDRNVTTIAIIIPAIPK
;
A
#
# COMPACT_ATOMS: atom_id res chain seq x y z
N GLN A 1 14.77 1.09 5.40
CA GLN A 1 14.25 -0.15 4.84
C GLN A 1 14.07 -1.16 5.97
N ILE A 2 12.88 -1.73 6.08
CA ILE A 2 12.55 -2.80 7.02
C ILE A 2 12.44 -4.07 6.18
N VAL A 3 13.23 -5.07 6.50
CA VAL A 3 13.35 -6.32 5.72
C VAL A 3 12.95 -7.49 6.59
N ASP A 4 12.02 -8.27 6.10
CA ASP A 4 11.70 -9.59 6.64
C ASP A 4 12.71 -10.60 6.09
N VAL A 5 13.65 -11.02 6.93
CA VAL A 5 14.83 -11.78 6.49
C VAL A 5 14.46 -13.19 6.06
N GLN A 6 13.63 -13.86 6.84
CA GLN A 6 13.26 -15.26 6.63
C GLN A 6 11.84 -15.43 6.06
N GLY A 7 11.07 -14.33 6.01
CA GLY A 7 9.67 -14.35 5.67
C GLY A 7 8.77 -14.69 6.86
N ARG A 8 7.51 -14.26 6.79
CA ARG A 8 6.47 -14.53 7.78
C ARG A 8 6.69 -13.91 9.15
N GLU A 9 7.48 -12.81 9.23
CA GLU A 9 7.76 -12.10 10.48
C GLU A 9 7.06 -10.75 10.52
N CYS A 10 6.33 -10.48 11.59
CA CYS A 10 5.72 -9.18 11.84
C CYS A 10 6.73 -8.20 12.43
N SER A 11 6.70 -6.97 11.94
CA SER A 11 7.48 -5.87 12.49
C SER A 11 6.59 -4.72 12.90
N ASP A 12 6.51 -4.45 14.20
CA ASP A 12 5.74 -3.32 14.71
C ASP A 12 6.58 -2.05 14.63
N PHE A 13 6.08 -1.08 13.88
CA PHE A 13 6.79 0.15 13.56
C PHE A 13 6.05 1.39 14.08
N GLN A 14 6.81 2.32 14.67
CA GLN A 14 6.32 3.64 15.02
C GLN A 14 7.38 4.71 14.71
N ALA A 15 6.95 5.94 14.44
CA ALA A 15 7.85 7.08 14.23
C ALA A 15 7.29 8.33 14.89
N PHE A 16 8.19 9.14 15.45
CA PHE A 16 7.91 10.38 16.16
C PHE A 16 8.61 11.55 15.47
N SER A 17 7.93 12.70 15.42
CA SER A 17 8.52 13.97 15.00
C SER A 17 9.57 14.42 16.01
N MET A 18 10.82 14.50 15.61
CA MET A 18 11.90 14.97 16.47
C MET A 18 11.72 16.45 16.85
N CYS A 19 11.29 17.27 15.88
CA CYS A 19 10.98 18.69 16.11
C CYS A 19 9.86 18.91 17.14
N ALA A 20 8.89 18.00 17.24
CA ALA A 20 7.84 18.07 18.24
C ALA A 20 8.37 17.62 19.61
N LEU A 21 9.16 16.57 19.67
CA LEU A 21 9.78 16.07 20.91
C LEU A 21 10.72 17.11 21.53
N ASP A 22 11.48 17.85 20.74
CA ASP A 22 12.32 18.96 21.21
C ASP A 22 11.52 20.06 21.89
N LYS A 23 10.23 20.16 21.61
CA LYS A 23 9.27 21.07 22.23
C LYS A 23 8.48 20.42 23.38
N GLY A 24 8.82 19.18 23.74
CA GLY A 24 8.13 18.41 24.78
C GLY A 24 6.77 17.86 24.37
N VAL A 25 6.50 17.72 23.09
CA VAL A 25 5.25 17.20 22.55
C VAL A 25 5.50 15.88 21.84
N GLU A 26 4.82 14.83 22.29
CA GLU A 26 4.81 13.55 21.60
C GLU A 26 3.89 13.64 20.37
N ARG A 27 4.47 13.44 19.17
CA ARG A 27 3.77 13.42 17.90
C ARG A 27 4.25 12.24 17.11
N GLU A 28 3.48 11.19 17.17
CA GLU A 28 3.74 9.93 16.50
C GLU A 28 2.79 9.69 15.34
N ILE A 29 3.07 8.65 14.54
CA ILE A 29 2.13 8.14 13.56
C ILE A 29 0.85 7.68 14.27
N ASP A 30 -0.29 8.15 13.75
CA ASP A 30 -1.61 7.68 14.16
C ASP A 30 -2.20 6.75 13.09
N PRO A 31 -2.38 5.46 13.39
CA PRO A 31 -2.91 4.50 12.41
C PRO A 31 -4.34 4.82 11.98
N THR A 32 -5.17 5.40 12.84
CA THR A 32 -6.55 5.77 12.50
C THR A 32 -6.59 6.90 11.50
N THR A 33 -5.84 7.97 11.73
CA THR A 33 -5.67 9.07 10.77
C THR A 33 -5.09 8.56 9.46
N THR A 34 -4.08 7.70 9.54
CA THR A 34 -3.44 7.09 8.38
C THR A 34 -4.44 6.31 7.53
N ARG A 35 -5.25 5.42 8.13
CA ARG A 35 -6.31 4.68 7.40
C ARG A 35 -7.34 5.63 6.78
N SER A 36 -7.78 6.62 7.54
CA SER A 36 -8.79 7.58 7.09
C SER A 36 -8.34 8.36 5.87
N LEU A 37 -7.08 8.79 5.83
CA LEU A 37 -6.51 9.54 4.71
C LEU A 37 -6.11 8.63 3.52
N MET A 38 -5.69 7.40 3.78
CA MET A 38 -5.40 6.43 2.73
C MET A 38 -6.65 5.82 2.10
N GLY A 39 -7.75 5.78 2.82
CA GLY A 39 -8.97 5.08 2.40
C GLY A 39 -8.77 3.56 2.28
N SER A 40 -7.79 2.99 3.00
CA SER A 40 -7.43 1.57 2.95
C SER A 40 -6.89 1.09 4.29
N ILE A 41 -7.10 -0.19 4.56
CA ILE A 41 -6.56 -0.85 5.78
C ILE A 41 -5.08 -1.21 5.65
N TYR A 42 -4.59 -1.35 4.43
CA TYR A 42 -3.18 -1.56 4.13
C TYR A 42 -2.63 -0.37 3.34
N PRO A 43 -1.32 -0.09 3.43
CA PRO A 43 -0.72 0.86 2.53
C PRO A 43 -0.95 0.38 1.09
N SER A 44 -1.97 0.94 0.46
CA SER A 44 -2.21 0.65 -0.95
C SER A 44 -1.23 1.42 -1.81
N PRO A 45 -0.93 0.86 -2.98
CA PRO A 45 -0.20 1.56 -3.99
C PRO A 45 -0.90 2.90 -4.27
N GLY A 46 -0.25 4.03 -4.12
CA GLY A 46 -0.83 5.35 -4.41
C GLY A 46 -0.13 6.51 -3.76
N ILE A 47 -0.67 7.65 -4.04
CA ILE A 47 -0.17 8.92 -3.51
C ILE A 47 -0.29 9.01 -2.00
N PHE A 48 -1.29 8.36 -1.44
CA PHE A 48 -1.51 8.35 -0.01
C PHE A 48 -0.67 7.33 0.76
N SER A 49 0.38 6.78 0.15
CA SER A 49 1.35 5.93 0.81
C SER A 49 2.21 6.69 1.83
N LYS A 50 1.55 7.48 2.70
CA LYS A 50 2.17 8.22 3.79
C LYS A 50 1.54 7.82 5.10
N TYR A 51 2.31 7.97 6.16
CA TYR A 51 1.82 7.83 7.52
C TYR A 51 1.75 9.19 8.18
N TRP A 52 0.61 9.48 8.80
CA TRP A 52 0.28 10.78 9.37
C TRP A 52 0.15 10.72 10.89
N THR A 53 0.42 11.84 11.50
CA THR A 53 0.08 12.10 12.91
C THR A 53 -1.43 12.37 13.04
N LEU A 54 -1.93 12.42 14.29
CA LEU A 54 -3.30 12.82 14.60
C LEU A 54 -3.65 14.23 14.05
N ASP A 55 -2.66 15.12 13.96
CA ASP A 55 -2.84 16.47 13.38
C ASP A 55 -2.70 16.49 11.84
N GLN A 56 -2.68 15.32 11.20
CA GLN A 56 -2.59 15.16 9.75
C GLN A 56 -1.26 15.68 9.15
N GLU A 57 -0.20 15.72 9.94
CA GLU A 57 1.15 15.94 9.45
C GLU A 57 1.76 14.62 8.96
N ALA A 58 2.28 14.59 7.75
CA ALA A 58 2.91 13.40 7.19
C ALA A 58 4.35 13.26 7.70
N LEU A 59 4.66 12.17 8.39
CA LEU A 59 5.99 11.89 8.91
C LEU A 59 6.82 11.02 7.97
N VAL A 60 6.21 10.02 7.36
CA VAL A 60 6.89 8.99 6.59
C VAL A 60 6.14 8.72 5.29
N GLN A 61 6.88 8.41 4.23
CA GLN A 61 6.34 7.97 2.95
C GLN A 61 6.85 6.58 2.59
N ILE A 62 5.96 5.68 2.17
CA ILE A 62 6.35 4.42 1.56
C ILE A 62 6.87 4.69 0.15
N VAL A 63 8.09 4.27 -0.13
CA VAL A 63 8.74 4.42 -1.44
C VAL A 63 8.70 3.10 -2.21
N GLN A 64 9.01 2.01 -1.52
CA GLN A 64 8.96 0.67 -2.08
C GLN A 64 8.34 -0.30 -1.08
N ASP A 65 7.57 -1.24 -1.57
CA ASP A 65 6.96 -2.31 -0.79
C ASP A 65 6.87 -3.55 -1.69
N THR A 66 7.39 -4.66 -1.25
CA THR A 66 7.39 -5.92 -2.02
C THR A 66 6.34 -6.92 -1.53
N CYS A 67 5.70 -6.64 -0.39
CA CYS A 67 4.66 -7.50 0.19
C CYS A 67 3.25 -6.98 -0.06
N GLY A 68 3.01 -5.69 0.22
CA GLY A 68 1.71 -5.03 0.05
C GLY A 68 0.62 -5.52 1.01
N ARG A 69 1.00 -6.20 2.11
CA ARG A 69 0.06 -6.69 3.11
C ARG A 69 0.60 -6.41 4.51
N HIS A 70 -0.06 -5.49 5.19
CA HIS A 70 0.34 -4.96 6.48
C HIS A 70 -0.89 -4.59 7.30
N ASP A 71 -0.74 -4.52 8.61
CA ASP A 71 -1.83 -4.14 9.50
C ASP A 71 -1.65 -2.72 10.05
N THR A 72 -2.75 -2.07 10.29
CA THR A 72 -2.85 -0.77 10.98
C THR A 72 -3.98 -0.72 12.01
N PHE A 73 -4.61 -1.86 12.31
CA PHE A 73 -5.70 -1.95 13.29
C PHE A 73 -5.20 -2.34 14.67
N GLY A 74 -4.29 -3.33 14.71
CA GLY A 74 -3.75 -3.86 15.95
C GLY A 74 -2.80 -2.91 16.63
N LEU A 75 -2.77 -2.96 17.96
CA LEU A 75 -1.63 -2.44 18.71
C LEU A 75 -0.42 -3.36 18.49
N ALA A 76 0.78 -2.84 18.64
CA ALA A 76 1.93 -3.67 18.96
C ALA A 76 1.57 -4.59 20.12
N CYS A 77 1.88 -5.89 20.05
CA CYS A 77 1.44 -6.86 21.03
C CYS A 77 1.79 -6.41 22.47
N THR A 78 0.91 -6.73 23.43
CA THR A 78 0.95 -6.20 24.79
C THR A 78 1.05 -7.32 25.82
N ALA A 79 1.57 -7.04 27.00
CA ALA A 79 1.56 -7.97 28.13
C ALA A 79 0.14 -8.47 28.42
N ARG A 80 -0.87 -7.58 28.36
CA ARG A 80 -2.27 -7.94 28.58
C ARG A 80 -2.78 -9.00 27.62
N TYR A 81 -2.40 -8.92 26.36
CA TYR A 81 -2.77 -9.93 25.34
C TYR A 81 -2.30 -11.33 25.75
N TYR A 82 -1.04 -11.44 26.16
CA TYR A 82 -0.48 -12.73 26.59
C TYR A 82 -1.03 -13.21 27.93
N ASP A 83 -1.22 -12.30 28.89
CA ASP A 83 -1.80 -12.62 30.20
C ASP A 83 -3.22 -13.21 30.03
N ASP A 84 -4.06 -12.59 29.20
CA ASP A 84 -5.43 -13.04 28.94
C ASP A 84 -5.47 -14.42 28.24
N LEU A 85 -4.43 -14.77 27.48
CA LEU A 85 -4.27 -16.08 26.85
C LEU A 85 -3.57 -17.14 27.73
N GLY A 86 -3.16 -16.79 28.95
CA GLY A 86 -2.56 -17.72 29.89
C GLY A 86 -1.03 -17.81 29.82
N TYR A 87 -0.37 -16.80 29.22
CA TYR A 87 1.10 -16.72 29.11
C TYR A 87 1.65 -15.49 29.86
N PRO A 88 1.46 -15.37 31.18
CA PRO A 88 1.90 -14.20 31.93
C PRO A 88 3.43 -14.05 31.88
N GLY A 89 3.88 -12.81 31.68
CA GLY A 89 5.31 -12.52 31.60
C GLY A 89 5.94 -12.78 30.22
N HIS A 90 5.15 -13.09 29.21
CA HIS A 90 5.65 -13.22 27.85
C HIS A 90 6.24 -11.89 27.34
N ILE A 91 7.36 -11.96 26.62
CA ILE A 91 7.98 -10.79 25.98
C ILE A 91 7.00 -10.23 24.94
N ASN A 92 6.89 -8.90 24.87
CA ASN A 92 5.95 -8.25 23.96
C ASN A 92 6.55 -6.96 23.35
N CYS A 93 6.01 -6.58 22.19
CA CYS A 93 6.49 -5.44 21.42
C CYS A 93 6.28 -4.10 22.15
N SER A 94 5.17 -3.94 22.88
CA SER A 94 4.89 -2.69 23.58
C SER A 94 5.88 -2.42 24.70
N ASP A 95 6.28 -3.44 25.45
CA ASP A 95 7.31 -3.28 26.49
C ASP A 95 8.70 -3.06 25.89
N ASN A 96 9.02 -3.72 24.76
CA ASN A 96 10.25 -3.46 24.00
C ASN A 96 10.30 -1.99 23.55
N MET A 97 9.21 -1.46 22.99
CA MET A 97 9.11 -0.05 22.60
C MET A 97 9.26 0.87 23.80
N ASN A 98 8.58 0.60 24.92
CA ASN A 98 8.69 1.40 26.16
C ASN A 98 10.14 1.50 26.62
N LYS A 99 10.85 0.38 26.63
CA LYS A 99 12.26 0.31 27.06
C LYS A 99 13.16 1.18 26.19
N ASP A 100 13.02 1.08 24.87
CA ASP A 100 13.91 1.77 23.96
C ASP A 100 13.55 3.25 23.75
N LEU A 101 12.27 3.62 23.88
CA LEU A 101 11.81 4.99 23.76
C LEU A 101 12.08 5.83 25.04
N ALA A 102 12.30 5.19 26.19
CA ALA A 102 12.59 5.87 27.45
C ALA A 102 13.78 6.84 27.36
N ARG A 103 14.81 6.53 26.56
CA ARG A 103 15.99 7.40 26.35
C ARG A 103 15.67 8.73 25.67
N PHE A 104 14.49 8.82 25.03
CA PHE A 104 13.99 10.05 24.40
C PHE A 104 12.93 10.76 25.24
N ASN A 105 12.78 10.38 26.52
CA ASN A 105 11.77 10.89 27.45
C ASN A 105 10.32 10.69 26.97
N ILE A 106 10.07 9.73 26.08
CA ILE A 106 8.74 9.34 25.64
C ILE A 106 8.12 8.48 26.73
N LYS A 107 6.87 8.80 27.12
CA LYS A 107 6.21 8.15 28.24
C LYS A 107 5.82 6.71 27.91
N PRO A 108 6.04 5.75 28.82
CA PRO A 108 5.62 4.38 28.60
C PRO A 108 4.09 4.27 28.48
N ARG A 109 3.62 3.36 27.64
CA ARG A 109 2.20 3.08 27.39
C ARG A 109 1.92 1.58 27.58
N GLY A 110 0.69 1.25 27.94
CA GLY A 110 0.24 -0.15 28.07
C GLY A 110 0.06 -0.86 26.71
N GLY A 111 0.06 -0.12 25.62
CA GLY A 111 0.03 -0.58 24.25
C GLY A 111 0.38 0.54 23.29
N TRP A 112 1.14 0.24 22.27
CA TRP A 112 1.54 1.21 21.25
C TRP A 112 0.70 1.06 19.98
N PRO A 113 0.05 2.13 19.49
CA PRO A 113 -0.45 2.16 18.13
C PRO A 113 0.76 1.97 17.19
N ALA A 114 0.66 1.04 16.27
CA ALA A 114 1.78 0.71 15.40
C ALA A 114 1.32 0.51 13.96
N ILE A 115 2.26 0.60 13.03
CA ILE A 115 2.12 0.03 11.70
C ILE A 115 2.77 -1.35 11.78
N ASN A 116 1.94 -2.39 11.73
CA ASN A 116 2.39 -3.77 11.86
C ASN A 116 2.75 -4.29 10.46
N PHE A 117 4.01 -4.09 10.05
CA PHE A 117 4.49 -4.54 8.74
C PHE A 117 4.47 -6.07 8.67
N PHE A 118 4.09 -6.57 7.50
CA PHE A 118 3.98 -8.00 7.15
C PHE A 118 2.88 -8.76 7.91
N PHE A 119 2.20 -8.12 8.85
CA PHE A 119 1.09 -8.73 9.57
C PHE A 119 -0.14 -8.89 8.67
N ASN A 120 -0.75 -10.07 8.68
CA ASN A 120 -1.90 -10.40 7.85
C ASN A 120 -3.21 -10.31 8.65
N THR A 121 -3.78 -9.12 8.72
CA THR A 121 -5.12 -8.92 9.28
C THR A 121 -6.19 -9.33 8.27
N MET A 122 -7.20 -10.02 8.73
CA MET A 122 -8.39 -10.35 7.97
C MET A 122 -9.62 -9.70 8.60
N LEU A 123 -10.54 -9.28 7.77
CA LEU A 123 -11.85 -8.81 8.17
C LEU A 123 -12.88 -9.71 7.48
N ASP A 124 -13.70 -10.40 8.26
CA ASP A 124 -14.73 -11.27 7.72
C ASP A 124 -16.05 -10.54 7.42
N ASP A 125 -17.01 -11.23 6.83
CA ASP A 125 -18.32 -10.68 6.47
C ASP A 125 -19.17 -10.26 7.70
N THR A 126 -18.78 -10.65 8.90
CA THR A 126 -19.41 -10.25 10.16
C THR A 126 -18.72 -9.09 10.85
N ASN A 127 -17.70 -8.50 10.21
CA ASN A 127 -16.80 -7.47 10.72
C ASN A 127 -15.91 -7.94 11.89
N ALA A 128 -15.70 -9.24 12.05
CA ALA A 128 -14.70 -9.72 12.99
C ALA A 128 -13.30 -9.57 12.42
N LEU A 129 -12.39 -9.04 13.26
CA LEU A 129 -10.96 -9.00 12.97
C LEU A 129 -10.35 -10.36 13.31
N GLY A 130 -9.69 -10.94 12.33
CA GLY A 130 -8.89 -12.14 12.47
C GLY A 130 -7.46 -11.90 12.02
N MET A 131 -6.61 -12.88 12.25
CA MET A 131 -5.24 -12.91 11.74
C MET A 131 -5.00 -14.25 11.06
N ASP A 132 -4.13 -14.24 10.07
CA ASP A 132 -3.72 -15.44 9.33
C ASP A 132 -2.22 -15.38 9.07
N ASP A 133 -1.67 -16.46 8.55
CA ASP A 133 -0.24 -16.52 8.21
C ASP A 133 0.20 -15.33 7.35
N PRO A 134 1.33 -14.69 7.66
CA PRO A 134 1.88 -13.62 6.85
C PRO A 134 2.15 -14.03 5.40
N TRP A 135 1.98 -13.08 4.49
CA TRP A 135 2.26 -13.31 3.07
C TRP A 135 3.69 -12.95 2.66
N SER A 136 4.46 -12.39 3.58
CA SER A 136 5.85 -12.04 3.31
C SER A 136 6.71 -13.27 3.06
N ARG A 137 7.64 -13.12 2.13
CA ARG A 137 8.62 -14.13 1.74
C ARG A 137 10.01 -13.70 2.18
N PRO A 138 10.99 -14.63 2.23
CA PRO A 138 12.36 -14.27 2.57
C PRO A 138 12.89 -13.12 1.72
N GLY A 139 13.31 -12.03 2.38
CA GLY A 139 13.85 -10.84 1.75
C GLY A 139 12.80 -9.81 1.31
N ASP A 140 11.50 -10.01 1.54
CA ASP A 140 10.50 -8.97 1.36
C ASP A 140 10.81 -7.76 2.25
N TYR A 141 10.49 -6.57 1.77
CA TYR A 141 10.82 -5.35 2.48
C TYR A 141 9.83 -4.22 2.23
N VAL A 142 9.81 -3.29 3.16
CA VAL A 142 9.21 -1.96 2.99
C VAL A 142 10.30 -0.90 3.08
N MET A 143 10.41 -0.06 2.07
CA MET A 143 11.32 1.08 2.05
C MET A 143 10.56 2.36 2.36
N LEU A 144 10.98 3.04 3.41
CA LEU A 144 10.37 4.25 3.93
C LEU A 144 11.30 5.44 3.70
N LYS A 145 10.69 6.59 3.35
CA LYS A 145 11.37 7.88 3.29
C LYS A 145 10.89 8.75 4.45
N ALA A 146 11.79 9.20 5.29
CA ALA A 146 11.52 10.23 6.27
C ALA A 146 11.21 11.56 5.54
N LEU A 147 10.14 12.23 5.95
CA LEU A 147 9.74 13.53 5.41
C LEU A 147 10.19 14.69 6.29
N THR A 148 10.62 14.40 7.51
CA THR A 148 11.18 15.30 8.50
C THR A 148 12.18 14.52 9.37
N ASP A 149 12.83 15.17 10.33
CA ASP A 149 13.68 14.49 11.30
C ASP A 149 12.82 13.66 12.26
N LEU A 150 13.15 12.37 12.38
CA LEU A 150 12.33 11.38 13.08
C LEU A 150 13.15 10.55 14.06
N ILE A 151 12.48 10.15 15.13
CA ILE A 151 12.84 8.96 15.90
C ILE A 151 11.95 7.83 15.38
N CYS A 152 12.57 6.78 14.84
CA CYS A 152 11.85 5.59 14.39
C CYS A 152 12.17 4.42 15.31
N ILE A 153 11.18 3.63 15.63
CA ILE A 153 11.32 2.37 16.35
C ILE A 153 10.65 1.25 15.55
N SER A 154 11.32 0.10 15.54
CA SER A 154 10.82 -1.12 14.92
C SER A 154 11.18 -2.29 15.83
N THR A 155 10.25 -3.19 16.06
CA THR A 155 10.47 -4.41 16.85
C THR A 155 10.01 -5.61 16.05
N ALA A 156 10.85 -6.64 15.94
CA ALA A 156 10.40 -7.97 15.53
C ALA A 156 9.43 -8.49 16.58
N CYS A 157 8.26 -8.95 16.16
CA CYS A 157 7.22 -9.39 17.08
C CYS A 157 7.59 -10.75 17.69
N PRO A 158 7.66 -10.88 19.02
CA PRO A 158 8.05 -12.13 19.66
C PRO A 158 6.91 -13.15 19.78
N CYS A 159 5.78 -12.95 19.11
CA CYS A 159 4.62 -13.81 19.22
C CYS A 159 4.88 -15.19 18.60
N ASP A 160 4.77 -16.23 19.41
CA ASP A 160 4.93 -17.64 19.01
C ASP A 160 3.68 -18.51 19.33
N ILE A 161 2.59 -17.86 19.77
CA ILE A 161 1.37 -18.53 20.22
C ILE A 161 0.19 -18.39 19.26
N ASP A 162 0.39 -17.70 18.14
CA ASP A 162 -0.61 -17.47 17.11
C ASP A 162 0.05 -17.36 15.70
N PRO A 163 -0.73 -17.24 14.61
CA PRO A 163 -0.16 -17.18 13.26
C PRO A 163 0.52 -15.87 12.89
N ALA A 164 0.57 -14.85 13.76
CA ALA A 164 1.11 -13.53 13.45
C ALA A 164 2.53 -13.56 12.84
N ASN A 165 3.37 -14.50 13.29
CA ASN A 165 4.73 -14.74 12.80
C ASN A 165 4.89 -16.15 12.21
N GLY A 166 3.79 -16.73 11.68
CA GLY A 166 3.84 -18.11 11.22
C GLY A 166 4.21 -19.10 12.30
N TRP A 167 3.86 -18.82 13.57
CA TRP A 167 4.14 -19.63 14.76
C TRP A 167 5.62 -19.73 15.18
N ASN A 168 6.48 -18.93 14.57
CA ASN A 168 7.91 -18.98 14.84
C ASN A 168 8.58 -17.63 14.55
N PRO A 169 8.81 -16.78 15.58
CA PRO A 169 9.47 -15.51 15.41
C PRO A 169 10.86 -15.62 14.77
N THR A 170 11.17 -14.68 13.88
CA THR A 170 12.43 -14.63 13.15
C THR A 170 13.03 -13.24 13.16
N ASP A 171 14.05 -12.99 12.34
CA ASP A 171 14.76 -11.73 12.33
C ASP A 171 14.15 -10.68 11.39
N ILE A 172 14.00 -9.46 11.89
CA ILE A 172 13.79 -8.26 11.08
C ILE A 172 15.10 -7.49 10.98
N GLN A 173 15.46 -7.11 9.75
CA GLN A 173 16.63 -6.28 9.51
C GLN A 173 16.23 -4.85 9.16
N VAL A 174 16.76 -3.87 9.88
CA VAL A 174 16.58 -2.45 9.55
C VAL A 174 17.82 -1.92 8.85
N ARG A 175 17.65 -1.35 7.65
CA ARG A 175 18.72 -0.73 6.87
C ARG A 175 18.44 0.76 6.71
N THR A 176 19.41 1.60 7.06
CA THR A 176 19.30 3.04 6.91
C THR A 176 20.19 3.51 5.76
N TYR A 177 19.66 4.41 4.95
CA TYR A 177 20.37 5.01 3.82
C TYR A 177 20.39 6.53 4.01
N ASN A 178 21.58 7.11 3.94
CA ASN A 178 21.73 8.57 3.88
C ASN A 178 22.07 8.94 2.44
N THR A 179 21.03 9.30 1.69
CA THR A 179 21.19 9.58 0.26
C THR A 179 20.23 10.68 -0.18
N THR A 180 20.67 11.46 -1.16
CA THR A 180 19.84 12.42 -1.89
C THR A 180 19.18 11.80 -3.12
N GLU A 181 19.45 10.54 -3.42
CA GLU A 181 18.87 9.84 -4.55
C GLU A 181 17.36 9.70 -4.40
N ASN A 182 16.65 9.92 -5.48
CA ASN A 182 15.23 9.63 -5.56
C ASN A 182 15.05 8.17 -6.00
N PHE A 183 14.69 7.31 -5.06
CA PHE A 183 14.32 5.94 -5.39
C PHE A 183 13.10 5.92 -6.29
N LYS A 184 13.11 5.02 -7.27
CA LYS A 184 11.92 4.75 -8.07
C LYS A 184 10.83 4.24 -7.14
N LYS A 185 9.67 4.87 -7.22
CA LYS A 185 8.51 4.43 -6.45
C LYS A 185 7.98 3.12 -7.06
N SER A 186 7.93 2.09 -6.25
CA SER A 186 7.43 0.77 -6.63
C SER A 186 6.72 0.16 -5.44
N ILE A 187 5.40 0.00 -5.55
CA ILE A 187 4.61 -0.62 -4.52
C ILE A 187 4.01 -1.89 -5.10
N GLY A 188 4.47 -3.00 -4.56
CA GLY A 188 4.03 -4.32 -4.92
C GLY A 188 2.82 -4.77 -4.11
N TRP A 189 2.10 -5.69 -4.66
CA TRP A 189 0.99 -6.37 -4.00
C TRP A 189 0.82 -7.78 -4.55
N ARG A 190 0.19 -8.64 -3.76
CA ARG A 190 -0.16 -10.01 -4.15
C ARG A 190 -1.66 -10.22 -4.02
N LYS A 191 -2.23 -11.01 -4.89
CA LYS A 191 -3.65 -11.39 -4.82
C LYS A 191 -3.90 -12.49 -3.78
N THR A 192 -2.93 -13.37 -3.62
CA THR A 192 -2.92 -14.47 -2.63
C THR A 192 -1.49 -14.64 -2.11
N ALA A 193 -1.33 -15.42 -1.05
CA ALA A 193 -0.02 -15.73 -0.47
C ALA A 193 0.95 -16.35 -1.50
N GLU A 194 0.44 -17.15 -2.42
CA GLU A 194 1.23 -17.87 -3.44
C GLU A 194 1.45 -17.06 -4.71
N ALA A 195 0.66 -15.99 -4.93
CA ALA A 195 0.75 -15.20 -6.14
C ALA A 195 2.10 -14.50 -6.25
N GLU A 196 2.58 -14.33 -7.47
CA GLU A 196 3.71 -13.46 -7.73
C GLU A 196 3.36 -12.00 -7.43
N MET A 197 4.37 -11.25 -7.01
CA MET A 197 4.21 -9.83 -6.74
C MET A 197 3.93 -9.07 -8.04
N GLU A 198 2.89 -8.26 -8.03
CA GLU A 198 2.60 -7.31 -9.10
C GLU A 198 3.03 -5.91 -8.65
N GLU A 199 3.73 -5.17 -9.50
CA GLU A 199 4.12 -3.78 -9.24
C GLU A 199 3.22 -2.81 -9.98
N THR A 200 2.78 -1.76 -9.29
CA THR A 200 2.09 -0.63 -9.92
C THR A 200 3.11 0.36 -10.48
N LYS A 201 2.95 0.71 -11.74
CA LYS A 201 3.88 1.57 -12.50
C LYS A 201 3.29 2.97 -12.71
N GLU A 202 4.17 3.95 -12.82
CA GLU A 202 3.79 5.27 -13.31
C GLU A 202 3.63 5.25 -14.82
N THR A 203 2.59 5.93 -15.34
CA THR A 203 2.44 6.15 -16.78
C THR A 203 3.42 7.22 -17.27
N GLY A 204 3.61 7.34 -18.57
CA GLY A 204 4.41 8.43 -19.15
C GLY A 204 3.88 9.83 -18.82
N PHE A 205 2.59 9.95 -18.51
CA PHE A 205 1.92 11.21 -18.17
C PHE A 205 1.81 11.46 -16.67
N HIS A 206 2.19 10.50 -15.83
CA HIS A 206 2.03 10.58 -14.38
C HIS A 206 2.55 11.89 -13.78
N LYS A 207 3.77 12.31 -14.15
CA LYS A 207 4.38 13.57 -13.67
C LYS A 207 3.57 14.81 -14.05
N SER A 208 2.89 14.79 -15.18
CA SER A 208 2.04 15.89 -15.63
C SER A 208 0.76 15.97 -14.81
N PHE A 209 0.08 14.84 -14.60
CA PHE A 209 -1.10 14.77 -13.74
C PHE A 209 -0.80 15.09 -12.28
N ALA A 210 0.34 14.63 -11.76
CA ALA A 210 0.75 14.86 -10.37
C ALA A 210 0.93 16.36 -9.99
N ARG A 211 0.91 17.26 -10.95
CA ARG A 211 0.87 18.71 -10.72
C ARG A 211 -0.53 19.20 -10.31
N TYR A 212 -1.57 18.46 -10.65
CA TYR A 212 -2.97 18.87 -10.51
C TYR A 212 -3.74 17.99 -9.53
N THR A 213 -3.24 16.79 -9.22
CA THR A 213 -3.89 15.88 -8.29
C THR A 213 -2.90 15.17 -7.39
N ARG A 214 -3.36 14.81 -6.20
CA ARG A 214 -2.70 13.89 -5.27
C ARG A 214 -3.42 12.55 -5.19
N ASN A 215 -4.58 12.44 -5.83
CA ASN A 215 -5.44 11.28 -5.75
C ASN A 215 -5.23 10.39 -6.98
N PHE A 216 -4.51 9.30 -6.77
CA PHE A 216 -4.24 8.29 -7.80
C PHE A 216 -4.73 6.92 -7.34
N ILE A 217 -5.28 6.17 -8.26
CA ILE A 217 -5.71 4.79 -8.06
C ILE A 217 -4.88 3.85 -8.94
N GLU A 218 -4.81 2.60 -8.53
CA GLU A 218 -4.26 1.54 -9.36
C GLU A 218 -5.30 1.12 -10.41
N TYR A 219 -4.86 1.02 -11.66
CA TYR A 219 -5.65 0.49 -12.76
C TYR A 219 -4.76 -0.24 -13.76
N ASN A 220 -4.98 -1.55 -13.92
CA ASN A 220 -4.20 -2.42 -14.81
C ASN A 220 -2.68 -2.33 -14.61
N GLY A 221 -2.22 -2.24 -13.37
CA GLY A 221 -0.80 -2.14 -13.03
C GLY A 221 -0.21 -0.74 -13.20
N PHE A 222 -1.05 0.30 -13.33
CA PHE A 222 -0.59 1.68 -13.45
C PHE A 222 -1.33 2.61 -12.49
N TRP A 223 -0.63 3.70 -12.11
CA TRP A 223 -1.19 4.80 -11.37
C TRP A 223 -1.95 5.74 -12.29
N LEU A 224 -3.25 5.84 -12.11
CA LEU A 224 -4.11 6.81 -12.79
C LEU A 224 -4.63 7.87 -11.83
N ALA A 225 -4.74 9.11 -12.31
CA ALA A 225 -5.47 10.14 -11.61
C ALA A 225 -6.93 9.71 -11.45
N ASN A 226 -7.41 9.68 -10.19
CA ASN A 226 -8.79 9.36 -9.87
C ASN A 226 -9.71 10.58 -10.03
N ASP A 227 -9.23 11.71 -9.52
CA ASP A 227 -9.88 13.02 -9.64
C ASP A 227 -8.81 14.12 -9.53
N MET A 228 -9.18 15.34 -9.87
CA MET A 228 -8.30 16.51 -9.75
C MET A 228 -8.52 17.19 -8.39
N THR A 229 -7.45 17.29 -7.61
CA THR A 229 -7.46 17.98 -6.32
C THR A 229 -7.91 19.44 -6.54
N ASN A 230 -8.81 19.95 -5.75
CA ASN A 230 -9.44 21.27 -5.82
C ASN A 230 -10.52 21.46 -6.91
N ILE A 231 -10.76 20.50 -7.77
CA ILE A 231 -11.87 20.55 -8.75
C ILE A 231 -13.02 19.69 -8.25
N GLY A 232 -12.74 18.42 -7.98
CA GLY A 232 -13.71 17.43 -7.51
C GLY A 232 -14.58 16.86 -8.62
N VAL A 233 -15.08 15.64 -8.38
CA VAL A 233 -15.76 14.80 -9.37
C VAL A 233 -16.98 15.45 -10.03
N VAL A 234 -17.71 16.31 -9.32
CA VAL A 234 -18.91 16.99 -9.86
C VAL A 234 -18.54 17.99 -10.94
N ASN A 235 -17.52 18.83 -10.68
CA ASN A 235 -17.06 19.80 -11.66
C ASN A 235 -16.35 19.14 -12.85
N GLU A 236 -15.61 18.06 -12.62
CA GLU A 236 -15.02 17.25 -13.70
C GLU A 236 -16.10 16.61 -14.59
N TYR A 237 -17.19 16.12 -14.00
CA TYR A 237 -18.33 15.65 -14.76
C TYR A 237 -18.91 16.72 -15.67
N TRP A 238 -19.15 17.94 -15.15
CA TRP A 238 -19.67 19.04 -15.95
C TRP A 238 -18.68 19.52 -17.01
N ALA A 239 -17.39 19.60 -16.71
CA ALA A 239 -16.37 19.89 -17.70
C ALA A 239 -16.36 18.87 -18.86
N CYS A 240 -16.55 17.58 -18.55
CA CYS A 240 -16.68 16.56 -19.57
C CYS A 240 -17.95 16.71 -20.44
N ARG A 241 -19.03 17.25 -19.88
CA ARG A 241 -20.34 17.43 -20.56
C ARG A 241 -20.42 18.70 -21.40
N GLU A 242 -19.81 19.78 -20.93
CA GLU A 242 -20.01 21.14 -21.45
C GLU A 242 -18.75 21.74 -22.07
N ASP A 243 -17.57 21.26 -21.66
CA ASP A 243 -16.27 21.79 -22.10
C ASP A 243 -15.37 20.67 -22.64
N ALA A 244 -14.28 20.37 -21.95
CA ALA A 244 -13.30 19.34 -22.31
C ALA A 244 -12.72 18.66 -21.08
N ALA A 245 -12.40 17.35 -21.23
CA ALA A 245 -11.70 16.58 -20.24
C ALA A 245 -10.53 15.82 -20.85
N ILE A 246 -9.47 15.63 -20.07
CA ILE A 246 -8.31 14.82 -20.46
C ILE A 246 -8.26 13.60 -19.54
N MET A 247 -8.10 12.43 -20.14
CA MET A 247 -7.92 11.16 -19.43
C MET A 247 -6.65 10.47 -19.89
N ASP A 248 -5.92 9.88 -18.94
CA ASP A 248 -4.78 9.03 -19.26
C ASP A 248 -5.24 7.60 -19.54
N LEU A 249 -5.17 7.18 -20.78
CA LEU A 249 -5.55 5.86 -21.25
C LEU A 249 -4.32 4.92 -21.44
N SER A 250 -3.16 5.28 -20.90
CA SER A 250 -1.94 4.46 -21.02
C SER A 250 -2.11 3.02 -20.52
N PRO A 251 -2.87 2.75 -19.43
CA PRO A 251 -3.08 1.39 -18.94
C PRO A 251 -3.93 0.49 -19.86
N LEU A 252 -4.69 1.07 -20.76
CA LEU A 252 -5.43 0.28 -21.75
C LEU A 252 -4.46 -0.30 -22.76
N ARG A 253 -4.50 -1.60 -22.97
CA ARG A 253 -3.66 -2.25 -23.99
C ARG A 253 -4.08 -1.80 -25.38
N LYS A 254 -3.09 -1.49 -26.23
CA LYS A 254 -3.26 -1.16 -27.64
C LYS A 254 -2.80 -2.35 -28.45
N TYR A 255 -3.64 -2.74 -29.39
CA TYR A 255 -3.33 -3.81 -30.34
C TYR A 255 -3.38 -3.26 -31.75
N GLU A 256 -2.31 -3.48 -32.49
CA GLU A 256 -2.29 -3.25 -33.93
C GLU A 256 -2.55 -4.57 -34.65
N VAL A 257 -3.59 -4.60 -35.47
CA VAL A 257 -3.98 -5.79 -36.20
C VAL A 257 -3.80 -5.48 -37.71
N THR A 258 -2.80 -6.09 -38.33
CA THR A 258 -2.43 -5.84 -39.72
C THR A 258 -2.47 -7.12 -40.56
N GLY A 259 -2.45 -6.97 -41.88
CA GLY A 259 -2.43 -8.08 -42.84
C GLY A 259 -3.74 -8.23 -43.60
N PRO A 260 -3.75 -9.09 -44.66
CA PRO A 260 -4.88 -9.20 -45.60
C PRO A 260 -6.18 -9.67 -44.95
N ASP A 261 -6.09 -10.44 -43.88
CA ASP A 261 -7.25 -10.98 -43.15
C ASP A 261 -7.59 -10.20 -41.86
N ALA A 262 -6.90 -9.09 -41.55
CA ALA A 262 -7.08 -8.33 -40.30
C ALA A 262 -8.56 -7.89 -40.10
N LYS A 263 -9.16 -7.32 -41.11
CA LYS A 263 -10.57 -6.90 -41.09
C LYS A 263 -11.52 -8.08 -40.84
N ARG A 264 -11.30 -9.22 -41.53
CA ARG A 264 -12.11 -10.43 -41.36
C ARG A 264 -11.97 -11.03 -39.96
N LEU A 265 -10.77 -11.01 -39.39
CA LEU A 265 -10.53 -11.42 -38.00
C LEU A 265 -11.27 -10.53 -37.03
N MET A 266 -11.12 -9.22 -37.17
CA MET A 266 -11.78 -8.26 -36.28
C MET A 266 -13.30 -8.34 -36.36
N GLN A 267 -13.87 -8.55 -37.55
CA GLN A 267 -15.31 -8.75 -37.74
C GLN A 267 -15.86 -9.95 -36.95
N LYS A 268 -15.03 -10.96 -36.69
CA LYS A 268 -15.40 -12.14 -35.89
C LYS A 268 -15.20 -11.92 -34.38
N CYS A 269 -14.29 -11.05 -33.98
CA CYS A 269 -13.86 -10.89 -32.59
C CYS A 269 -14.60 -9.79 -31.83
N ILE A 270 -15.23 -8.84 -32.52
CA ILE A 270 -15.89 -7.71 -31.89
C ILE A 270 -17.40 -7.68 -32.17
N THR A 271 -18.13 -6.99 -31.31
CA THR A 271 -19.62 -6.96 -31.37
C THR A 271 -20.15 -5.93 -32.36
N ARG A 272 -19.30 -5.09 -32.94
CA ARG A 272 -19.68 -4.09 -33.95
C ARG A 272 -19.29 -4.51 -35.34
N ASP A 273 -20.02 -4.03 -36.32
CA ASP A 273 -19.75 -4.23 -37.72
C ASP A 273 -18.54 -3.41 -38.17
N VAL A 274 -17.40 -4.07 -38.36
CA VAL A 274 -16.12 -3.44 -38.77
C VAL A 274 -16.22 -2.77 -40.13
N GLU A 275 -17.13 -3.27 -41.01
CA GLU A 275 -17.34 -2.70 -42.34
C GLU A 275 -17.84 -1.26 -42.29
N LYS A 276 -18.56 -0.91 -41.18
CA LYS A 276 -19.14 0.39 -40.98
C LYS A 276 -18.26 1.33 -40.14
N PHE A 277 -17.03 0.92 -39.78
CA PHE A 277 -16.15 1.78 -39.01
C PHE A 277 -15.67 2.95 -39.87
N PRO A 278 -15.86 4.17 -39.36
CA PRO A 278 -15.28 5.34 -40.04
C PRO A 278 -13.75 5.24 -40.04
N ILE A 279 -13.12 5.61 -41.15
CA ILE A 279 -11.69 5.73 -41.22
C ILE A 279 -11.26 6.89 -40.32
N ASP A 280 -10.13 6.69 -39.61
CA ASP A 280 -9.52 7.68 -38.67
C ASP A 280 -10.41 8.13 -37.50
N ARG A 281 -11.34 7.29 -37.06
CA ARG A 281 -12.15 7.51 -35.86
C ARG A 281 -12.00 6.38 -34.85
N ASN A 282 -12.03 6.78 -33.57
CA ASN A 282 -12.10 5.83 -32.46
C ASN A 282 -13.52 5.27 -32.33
N VAL A 283 -13.63 3.96 -32.18
CA VAL A 283 -14.92 3.28 -32.01
C VAL A 283 -14.84 2.40 -30.76
N THR A 284 -15.69 2.67 -29.78
CA THR A 284 -15.82 1.81 -28.61
C THR A 284 -16.53 0.52 -28.97
N THR A 285 -15.94 -0.62 -28.63
CA THR A 285 -16.52 -1.94 -28.90
C THR A 285 -16.17 -2.93 -27.78
N ILE A 286 -16.87 -4.06 -27.78
CA ILE A 286 -16.59 -5.20 -26.91
C ILE A 286 -16.01 -6.30 -27.77
N ALA A 287 -14.87 -6.85 -27.37
CA ALA A 287 -14.27 -8.03 -27.97
C ALA A 287 -14.79 -9.30 -27.28
N ILE A 288 -15.19 -10.28 -28.06
CA ILE A 288 -15.58 -11.60 -27.55
C ILE A 288 -14.40 -12.53 -27.75
N ILE A 289 -13.79 -13.00 -26.65
CA ILE A 289 -12.75 -14.03 -26.70
C ILE A 289 -13.45 -15.38 -26.66
N ILE A 290 -13.46 -16.09 -27.77
CA ILE A 290 -13.90 -17.48 -27.82
C ILE A 290 -12.67 -18.35 -27.53
N PRO A 291 -12.63 -19.08 -26.40
CA PRO A 291 -11.54 -20.01 -26.16
C PRO A 291 -11.47 -21.03 -27.29
N ALA A 292 -10.27 -21.29 -27.79
CA ALA A 292 -10.08 -22.37 -28.75
C ALA A 292 -10.53 -23.68 -28.07
N ILE A 293 -11.50 -24.36 -28.68
CA ILE A 293 -11.88 -25.71 -28.25
C ILE A 293 -10.67 -26.60 -28.54
N PRO A 294 -10.08 -27.28 -27.58
CA PRO A 294 -9.00 -28.23 -27.85
C PRO A 294 -9.54 -29.30 -28.81
N LYS A 295 -8.78 -29.56 -29.85
CA LYS A 295 -9.06 -30.67 -30.80
C LYS A 295 -8.80 -32.00 -30.12
#